data_34c65e52d334c8b003ca61b18c40ac21
#
_entry.id   34c65e52d334c8b003ca61b18c40ac21
#
_cell.length_a   1.000
_cell.length_b   1.000
_cell.length_c   1.000
_cell.angle_alpha   90.00
_cell.angle_beta   90.00
_cell.angle_gamma   90.00
#
_symmetry.space_group_name_H-M   'P 1'
#
loop_
_entity.id
_entity.type
_entity.pdbx_description
1 polymer ?
#
loop_
_entity_poly.entity_id
_entity_poly.type
_entity_poly.pdbx_seq_one_letter_code
_entity_poly.pdbx_strand_id
1 'polypeptide(L)'
;GSFMPDDSEWKKVLLPWTVRVFADDSKFKEFNKEEKDNKPKYSQKYRSRDTNNGNRNLGDIINSPIVAVGEYLATSANDGMVHIFKKGNGGDERNYSLKLSYIPGTMPRKDIQSQDSTLAKELRAFAEKGYVGDRYGVDGGFVLREVERDGKTRVFMFGAMGFGGRGAYALDLTKADGSDPTAVSLFDVKNGNNGKNSNNSNNSVQLGYTVGTPQIGKTHDGKYAAFLASGYATKDINSTENQTALYVYDLESSGTLIKKIEVPNGKGGLSSPTLVDKDLDGMVDIAYAGDRGGNMYRFDLSGQDPNQWSVRTIFSGNKPITSAPAISQLKDKRVVIFGTGSDLSEEDVLSTDEQHIYGIFDNDTNTGTAQDGQGNGLLEQVLKKDGNTLFLSDYKRSNGSGDKGWVVKLEAGQRVTVKPTVVLRTAFVTIRKYKDNGCGAETAILGINTADGGKLTK
;
A
#
# COMPACT_ATOMS: atom_id res chain seq x y z
N GLY A 1 -28.10 21.99 2.33
CA GLY A 1 -27.68 22.51 1.05
C GLY A 1 -26.28 22.03 0.69
N SER A 2 -26.06 21.70 -0.56
CA SER A 2 -24.73 21.33 -1.05
C SER A 2 -23.80 22.54 -0.90
N PHE A 3 -22.86 22.43 0.00
CA PHE A 3 -21.86 23.46 0.19
C PHE A 3 -20.71 23.25 -0.81
N MET A 4 -20.42 24.28 -1.57
CA MET A 4 -19.21 24.37 -2.39
C MET A 4 -18.51 25.68 -2.03
N PRO A 5 -17.22 25.65 -1.64
CA PRO A 5 -16.48 26.87 -1.49
C PRO A 5 -16.37 27.58 -2.83
N ASP A 6 -16.43 28.92 -2.82
CA ASP A 6 -16.18 29.68 -4.02
C ASP A 6 -14.68 29.61 -4.40
N ASP A 7 -14.36 30.03 -5.62
CA ASP A 7 -12.98 30.01 -6.12
C ASP A 7 -12.01 30.80 -5.23
N SER A 8 -12.49 31.88 -4.65
CA SER A 8 -11.69 32.73 -3.77
C SER A 8 -11.34 32.02 -2.47
N GLU A 9 -12.31 31.38 -1.83
CA GLU A 9 -12.09 30.61 -0.60
C GLU A 9 -11.16 29.43 -0.86
N TRP A 10 -11.39 28.73 -1.96
CA TRP A 10 -10.56 27.57 -2.34
C TRP A 10 -9.11 27.97 -2.54
N LYS A 11 -8.86 28.96 -3.39
CA LYS A 11 -7.51 29.37 -3.75
C LYS A 11 -6.78 30.17 -2.67
N LYS A 12 -7.48 31.00 -1.94
CA LYS A 12 -6.86 31.92 -0.98
C LYS A 12 -6.77 31.36 0.44
N VAL A 13 -7.63 30.41 0.80
CA VAL A 13 -7.72 29.90 2.17
C VAL A 13 -7.49 28.41 2.25
N LEU A 14 -8.33 27.59 1.60
CA LEU A 14 -8.27 26.14 1.78
C LEU A 14 -6.97 25.52 1.25
N LEU A 15 -6.58 25.81 0.03
CA LEU A 15 -5.33 25.28 -0.52
C LEU A 15 -4.10 25.75 0.26
N PRO A 16 -3.92 27.04 0.55
CA PRO A 16 -2.81 27.48 1.39
C PRO A 16 -2.82 26.86 2.79
N TRP A 17 -4.00 26.70 3.39
CA TRP A 17 -4.13 26.06 4.70
C TRP A 17 -3.68 24.61 4.68
N THR A 18 -4.02 23.86 3.63
CA THR A 18 -3.65 22.44 3.51
C THR A 18 -2.16 22.24 3.26
N VAL A 19 -1.56 23.07 2.43
CA VAL A 19 -0.12 22.95 2.09
C VAL A 19 0.78 23.79 2.99
N ARG A 20 0.23 24.51 3.95
CA ARG A 20 0.94 25.36 4.91
C ARG A 20 1.89 26.37 4.24
N VAL A 21 1.37 27.07 3.23
CA VAL A 21 2.15 28.09 2.51
C VAL A 21 2.56 29.22 3.43
N PHE A 22 1.75 29.52 4.47
CA PHE A 22 2.03 30.60 5.41
C PHE A 22 2.69 30.07 6.69
N ALA A 23 3.66 30.82 7.20
CA ALA A 23 4.39 30.47 8.42
C ALA A 23 3.54 30.53 9.69
N ASP A 24 2.54 31.39 9.72
CA ASP A 24 1.59 31.51 10.84
C ASP A 24 0.13 31.49 10.34
N ASP A 25 -0.77 31.18 11.25
CA ASP A 25 -2.19 31.08 10.93
C ASP A 25 -2.91 32.43 10.93
N SER A 26 -2.25 33.51 11.26
CA SER A 26 -2.85 34.84 11.29
C SER A 26 -3.38 35.26 9.93
N LYS A 27 -2.70 34.89 8.86
CA LYS A 27 -3.11 35.19 7.48
C LYS A 27 -4.40 34.47 7.10
N PHE A 28 -4.64 33.27 7.59
CA PHE A 28 -5.90 32.57 7.35
C PHE A 28 -7.06 33.27 8.06
N LYS A 29 -6.81 33.85 9.23
CA LYS A 29 -7.79 34.67 9.94
C LYS A 29 -8.10 35.96 9.21
N GLU A 30 -7.10 36.58 8.56
CA GLU A 30 -7.29 37.77 7.74
C GLU A 30 -8.19 37.50 6.53
N PHE A 31 -7.99 36.39 5.84
CA PHE A 31 -8.82 36.02 4.71
C PHE A 31 -10.29 35.79 5.09
N ASN A 32 -10.57 35.49 6.35
CA ASN A 32 -11.93 35.29 6.84
C ASN A 32 -12.59 36.55 7.37
N LYS A 33 -11.93 37.70 7.33
CA LYS A 33 -12.52 38.97 7.71
C LYS A 33 -13.36 39.54 6.55
N GLU A 34 -14.54 39.98 6.87
CA GLU A 34 -15.40 40.70 5.93
C GLU A 34 -15.03 42.19 5.91
N GLU A 35 -15.03 42.78 4.74
CA GLU A 35 -14.71 44.21 4.58
C GLU A 35 -15.80 45.13 5.06
N LYS A 36 -17.02 44.60 5.30
CA LYS A 36 -18.19 45.35 5.77
C LYS A 36 -18.91 44.62 6.89
N ASP A 37 -19.25 45.31 7.96
CA ASP A 37 -20.16 44.91 9.04
C ASP A 37 -19.70 43.83 10.01
N ASN A 38 -18.39 43.57 10.18
CA ASN A 38 -17.85 42.59 11.12
C ASN A 38 -18.34 41.14 10.93
N LYS A 39 -18.90 40.82 9.80
CA LYS A 39 -19.27 39.45 9.46
C LYS A 39 -18.11 38.74 8.78
N PRO A 40 -17.86 37.44 9.06
CA PRO A 40 -16.84 36.69 8.40
C PRO A 40 -17.06 36.67 6.88
N LYS A 41 -16.03 36.92 6.09
CA LYS A 41 -16.07 36.85 4.62
C LYS A 41 -16.51 35.48 4.13
N TYR A 42 -16.09 34.45 4.83
CA TYR A 42 -16.52 33.07 4.62
C TYR A 42 -17.37 32.66 5.82
N SER A 43 -18.35 31.81 5.60
CA SER A 43 -19.34 31.44 6.62
C SER A 43 -18.74 30.73 7.85
N GLN A 44 -17.45 30.50 7.88
CA GLN A 44 -16.84 29.63 8.87
C GLN A 44 -15.43 30.09 9.24
N LYS A 45 -15.04 29.76 10.48
CA LYS A 45 -13.69 30.04 11.02
C LYS A 45 -12.79 28.82 10.82
N TYR A 46 -11.63 29.04 10.24
CA TYR A 46 -10.63 28.00 10.12
C TYR A 46 -9.87 27.82 11.43
N ARG A 47 -9.61 26.56 11.79
CA ARG A 47 -8.78 26.25 12.94
C ARG A 47 -7.34 26.65 12.70
N SER A 48 -6.71 27.13 13.76
CA SER A 48 -5.28 27.31 13.78
C SER A 48 -4.56 25.95 13.67
N ARG A 49 -3.48 25.94 12.90
CA ARG A 49 -2.54 24.81 12.82
C ARG A 49 -1.22 25.14 13.53
N ASP A 50 -1.25 26.05 14.46
CA ASP A 50 -0.08 26.45 15.25
C ASP A 50 0.33 25.33 16.20
N THR A 51 1.57 24.89 16.05
CA THR A 51 2.15 23.83 16.88
C THR A 51 2.63 24.35 18.24
N ASN A 52 2.82 25.67 18.39
CA ASN A 52 3.43 26.24 19.61
C ASN A 52 2.47 26.24 20.81
N ASN A 53 1.18 26.15 20.56
CA ASN A 53 0.14 26.22 21.60
C ASN A 53 -0.53 24.87 21.91
N GLY A 54 0.13 23.76 21.57
CA GLY A 54 -0.41 22.44 21.80
C GLY A 54 -1.59 22.06 20.92
N ASN A 55 -1.88 22.82 19.86
CA ASN A 55 -2.90 22.48 18.88
C ASN A 55 -2.46 21.27 18.06
N ARG A 56 -3.37 20.32 17.93
CA ARG A 56 -3.15 19.10 17.17
C ARG A 56 -3.14 19.41 15.67
N ASN A 57 -1.99 19.20 15.02
CA ASN A 57 -1.83 19.43 13.57
C ASN A 57 -2.03 18.18 12.72
N LEU A 58 -1.95 17.02 13.34
CA LEU A 58 -2.05 15.73 12.66
C LEU A 58 -3.37 15.07 13.02
N GLY A 59 -3.98 14.42 12.04
CA GLY A 59 -5.07 13.48 12.29
C GLY A 59 -4.55 12.18 12.90
N ASP A 60 -5.44 11.25 13.16
CA ASP A 60 -5.04 9.94 13.68
C ASP A 60 -4.33 9.14 12.61
N ILE A 61 -3.21 8.54 12.97
CA ILE A 61 -2.44 7.64 12.14
C ILE A 61 -2.91 6.23 12.46
N ILE A 62 -3.70 5.65 11.55
CA ILE A 62 -4.26 4.32 11.70
C ILE A 62 -3.68 3.43 10.61
N ASN A 63 -3.01 2.36 10.99
CA ASN A 63 -2.47 1.35 10.06
C ASN A 63 -1.52 1.88 8.99
N SER A 64 -1.04 3.12 9.12
CA SER A 64 -0.06 3.69 8.20
C SER A 64 1.32 3.71 8.84
N PRO A 65 2.35 3.27 8.10
CA PRO A 65 3.71 3.34 8.60
C PRO A 65 4.19 4.79 8.64
N ILE A 66 5.20 5.05 9.50
CA ILE A 66 6.05 6.22 9.41
C ILE A 66 7.32 5.77 8.70
N VAL A 67 7.62 6.38 7.56
CA VAL A 67 8.75 5.99 6.71
C VAL A 67 9.73 7.15 6.57
N ALA A 68 11.00 6.85 6.81
CA ALA A 68 12.09 7.80 6.65
C ALA A 68 13.05 7.35 5.55
N VAL A 69 13.38 8.23 4.61
CA VAL A 69 14.34 8.01 3.53
C VAL A 69 15.13 9.30 3.30
N GLY A 70 16.46 9.23 3.34
CA GLY A 70 17.30 10.41 3.22
C GLY A 70 17.00 11.41 4.35
N GLU A 71 16.70 12.63 3.99
CA GLU A 71 16.37 13.72 4.93
C GLU A 71 14.86 13.84 5.21
N TYR A 72 14.03 12.96 4.63
CA TYR A 72 12.58 13.09 4.68
C TYR A 72 11.93 11.98 5.48
N LEU A 73 10.87 12.35 6.17
CA LEU A 73 9.97 11.44 6.86
C LEU A 73 8.55 11.72 6.42
N ALA A 74 7.80 10.67 6.10
CA ALA A 74 6.42 10.81 5.67
C ALA A 74 5.51 9.90 6.49
N THR A 75 4.29 10.35 6.68
CA THR A 75 3.20 9.55 7.25
C THR A 75 1.87 10.00 6.67
N SER A 76 0.92 9.10 6.64
CA SER A 76 -0.46 9.41 6.24
C SER A 76 -1.40 9.27 7.42
N ALA A 77 -2.53 9.96 7.37
CA ALA A 77 -3.46 10.02 8.49
C ALA A 77 -4.92 10.05 8.02
N ASN A 78 -5.83 9.79 8.94
CA ASN A 78 -7.27 9.82 8.66
C ASN A 78 -7.85 11.23 8.53
N ASP A 79 -7.04 12.27 8.73
CA ASP A 79 -7.42 13.65 8.40
C ASP A 79 -7.45 13.92 6.90
N GLY A 80 -7.14 12.92 6.09
CA GLY A 80 -7.10 13.02 4.64
C GLY A 80 -5.82 13.60 4.09
N MET A 81 -4.77 13.68 4.89
CA MET A 81 -3.52 14.31 4.55
C MET A 81 -2.34 13.35 4.64
N VAL A 82 -1.37 13.59 3.78
CA VAL A 82 -0.01 13.04 3.89
C VAL A 82 0.87 14.13 4.47
N HIS A 83 1.49 13.83 5.60
CA HIS A 83 2.37 14.79 6.29
C HIS A 83 3.83 14.47 5.98
N ILE A 84 4.56 15.48 5.53
CA ILE A 84 5.97 15.38 5.12
C ILE A 84 6.82 16.24 6.03
N PHE A 85 7.79 15.61 6.65
CA PHE A 85 8.75 16.21 7.55
C PHE A 85 10.13 16.17 6.93
N LYS A 86 10.94 17.17 7.22
CA LYS A 86 12.34 17.22 6.82
C LYS A 86 13.23 17.31 8.05
N LYS A 87 14.35 16.62 8.01
CA LYS A 87 15.39 16.64 9.03
C LYS A 87 15.99 18.06 9.13
N GLY A 88 16.16 18.55 10.36
CA GLY A 88 16.75 19.85 10.64
C GLY A 88 18.24 19.90 10.32
N ASN A 89 18.72 21.12 9.95
CA ASN A 89 20.15 21.40 9.81
C ASN A 89 20.79 21.56 11.18
N GLY A 90 21.94 20.94 11.44
CA GLY A 90 22.75 21.25 12.60
C GLY A 90 22.96 20.14 13.63
N GLY A 91 23.10 18.90 13.21
CA GLY A 91 23.67 17.86 14.04
C GLY A 91 22.72 17.13 14.99
N ASP A 92 21.47 17.55 15.12
CA ASP A 92 20.45 16.77 15.83
C ASP A 92 19.71 15.88 14.85
N GLU A 93 20.15 14.63 14.76
CA GLU A 93 19.59 13.62 13.86
C GLU A 93 18.14 13.25 14.13
N ARG A 94 17.57 13.74 15.23
CA ARG A 94 16.22 13.43 15.68
C ARG A 94 15.22 14.57 15.47
N ASN A 95 15.68 15.69 14.99
CA ASN A 95 14.84 16.88 14.84
C ASN A 95 14.26 16.98 13.44
N TYR A 96 13.01 16.53 13.28
CA TYR A 96 12.23 16.70 12.05
C TYR A 96 11.22 17.82 12.24
N SER A 97 11.09 18.67 11.23
CA SER A 97 10.07 19.72 11.19
C SER A 97 9.06 19.41 10.09
N LEU A 98 7.79 19.72 10.33
CA LEU A 98 6.72 19.57 9.34
C LEU A 98 6.99 20.54 8.18
N LYS A 99 7.16 19.98 6.98
CA LYS A 99 7.45 20.76 5.77
C LYS A 99 6.19 21.11 5.03
N LEU A 100 5.33 20.11 4.79
CA LEU A 100 4.03 20.30 4.16
C LEU A 100 3.06 19.18 4.50
N SER A 101 1.79 19.44 4.27
CA SER A 101 0.73 18.45 4.29
C SER A 101 0.07 18.41 2.91
N TYR A 102 -0.06 17.23 2.35
CA TYR A 102 -0.58 17.00 1.01
C TYR A 102 -1.91 16.27 1.08
N ILE A 103 -2.85 16.64 0.20
CA ILE A 103 -4.15 15.98 0.10
C ILE A 103 -4.27 15.36 -1.28
N PRO A 104 -4.34 14.02 -1.35
CA PRO A 104 -4.56 13.34 -2.62
C PRO A 104 -5.91 13.70 -3.25
N GLY A 105 -5.91 13.95 -4.55
CA GLY A 105 -7.13 14.27 -5.28
C GLY A 105 -8.12 13.09 -5.40
N THR A 106 -7.66 11.88 -5.06
CA THR A 106 -8.46 10.64 -5.07
C THR A 106 -9.10 10.32 -3.72
N MET A 107 -9.01 11.23 -2.74
CA MET A 107 -9.61 11.03 -1.44
C MET A 107 -11.13 10.83 -1.53
N PRO A 108 -11.73 10.00 -0.66
CA PRO A 108 -13.15 9.68 -0.75
C PRO A 108 -14.04 10.91 -0.52
N ARG A 109 -15.22 10.81 -1.05
CA ARG A 109 -16.20 11.90 -1.09
C ARG A 109 -17.46 11.61 -0.28
N LYS A 110 -17.41 10.63 0.65
CA LYS A 110 -18.55 10.29 1.50
C LYS A 110 -18.42 10.87 2.88
N ASP A 111 -19.50 11.46 3.37
CA ASP A 111 -19.57 11.96 4.73
C ASP A 111 -19.94 10.85 5.74
N ILE A 112 -20.09 11.22 7.01
CA ILE A 112 -20.39 10.29 8.10
C ILE A 112 -21.72 9.53 7.93
N GLN A 113 -22.66 10.08 7.17
CA GLN A 113 -23.93 9.43 6.82
C GLN A 113 -23.83 8.63 5.50
N SER A 114 -22.64 8.41 4.99
CA SER A 114 -22.39 7.76 3.70
C SER A 114 -22.99 8.49 2.49
N GLN A 115 -23.26 9.79 2.65
CA GLN A 115 -23.68 10.65 1.55
C GLN A 115 -22.46 11.18 0.81
N ASP A 116 -22.62 11.40 -0.49
CA ASP A 116 -21.55 11.97 -1.30
C ASP A 116 -21.19 13.37 -0.81
N SER A 117 -19.89 13.62 -0.73
CA SER A 117 -19.33 14.86 -0.24
C SER A 117 -18.21 15.33 -1.16
N THR A 118 -18.00 16.63 -1.24
CA THR A 118 -16.84 17.14 -1.98
C THR A 118 -15.60 17.16 -1.11
N LEU A 119 -14.42 17.04 -1.74
CA LEU A 119 -13.15 17.20 -1.03
C LEU A 119 -13.11 18.52 -0.26
N ALA A 120 -13.58 19.60 -0.86
CA ALA A 120 -13.63 20.90 -0.24
C ALA A 120 -14.50 20.91 1.02
N LYS A 121 -15.63 20.23 1.01
CA LYS A 121 -16.52 20.10 2.18
C LYS A 121 -15.86 19.33 3.31
N GLU A 122 -15.17 18.22 2.99
CA GLU A 122 -14.44 17.42 3.98
C GLU A 122 -13.29 18.20 4.62
N LEU A 123 -12.53 18.92 3.82
CA LEU A 123 -11.43 19.76 4.28
C LEU A 123 -11.93 20.89 5.18
N ARG A 124 -13.02 21.52 4.79
CA ARG A 124 -13.63 22.56 5.59
C ARG A 124 -14.10 22.03 6.95
N ALA A 125 -14.76 20.87 6.97
CA ALA A 125 -15.19 20.25 8.21
C ALA A 125 -14.00 19.94 9.13
N PHE A 126 -12.89 19.45 8.58
CA PHE A 126 -11.66 19.24 9.32
C PHE A 126 -11.07 20.56 9.83
N ALA A 127 -11.00 21.59 8.97
CA ALA A 127 -10.45 22.88 9.35
C ALA A 127 -11.23 23.59 10.46
N GLU A 128 -12.54 23.37 10.53
CA GLU A 128 -13.41 23.94 11.56
C GLU A 128 -13.40 23.16 12.87
N LYS A 129 -13.58 21.86 12.77
CA LYS A 129 -13.84 21.00 13.92
C LYS A 129 -12.63 20.23 14.39
N GLY A 130 -11.59 20.19 13.57
CA GLY A 130 -10.43 19.31 13.75
C GLY A 130 -10.76 17.90 13.34
N TYR A 131 -10.50 16.94 14.22
CA TYR A 131 -10.79 15.55 13.94
C TYR A 131 -12.29 15.30 13.73
N VAL A 132 -12.63 14.65 12.64
CA VAL A 132 -14.00 14.29 12.28
C VAL A 132 -14.11 12.76 12.25
N GLY A 133 -13.99 12.11 13.40
CA GLY A 133 -13.87 10.66 13.60
C GLY A 133 -14.58 9.73 12.62
N ASP A 134 -14.25 8.47 12.63
CA ASP A 134 -14.87 7.36 11.89
C ASP A 134 -14.84 7.47 10.35
N ARG A 135 -13.88 8.21 9.80
CA ARG A 135 -13.66 8.32 8.36
C ARG A 135 -12.34 7.75 7.97
N TYR A 136 -12.32 7.11 6.80
CA TYR A 136 -11.08 6.72 6.16
C TYR A 136 -10.53 7.91 5.39
N GLY A 137 -9.32 8.32 5.71
CA GLY A 137 -8.57 9.32 4.96
C GLY A 137 -7.53 8.66 4.08
N VAL A 138 -6.28 9.09 4.20
CA VAL A 138 -5.15 8.47 3.51
C VAL A 138 -4.53 7.43 4.45
N ASP A 139 -5.10 6.25 4.52
CA ASP A 139 -4.68 5.16 5.42
C ASP A 139 -4.03 3.97 4.70
N GLY A 140 -3.74 4.10 3.41
CA GLY A 140 -3.04 3.09 2.62
C GLY A 140 -1.54 3.10 2.85
N GLY A 141 -0.89 2.02 2.41
CA GLY A 141 0.55 1.90 2.43
C GLY A 141 1.22 2.84 1.42
N PHE A 142 2.46 3.16 1.66
CA PHE A 142 3.25 3.97 0.75
C PHE A 142 4.72 3.57 0.81
N VAL A 143 5.46 3.99 -0.20
CA VAL A 143 6.89 3.75 -0.33
C VAL A 143 7.60 5.05 -0.66
N LEU A 144 8.77 5.24 -0.04
CA LEU A 144 9.72 6.29 -0.38
C LEU A 144 10.95 5.66 -1.00
N ARG A 145 11.48 6.28 -2.04
CA ARG A 145 12.75 5.85 -2.63
C ARG A 145 13.59 7.05 -3.04
N GLU A 146 14.84 7.07 -2.58
CA GLU A 146 15.86 7.99 -3.04
C GLU A 146 16.50 7.45 -4.31
N VAL A 147 16.58 8.30 -5.34
CA VAL A 147 17.18 7.95 -6.63
C VAL A 147 18.12 9.07 -7.08
N GLU A 148 19.15 8.67 -7.81
CA GLU A 148 20.04 9.58 -8.52
C GLU A 148 19.66 9.57 -10.00
N ARG A 149 19.42 10.77 -10.55
CA ARG A 149 19.10 10.93 -11.98
C ARG A 149 19.75 12.22 -12.49
N ASP A 150 20.62 12.09 -13.50
CA ASP A 150 21.32 13.23 -14.14
C ASP A 150 22.10 14.09 -13.13
N GLY A 151 22.76 13.44 -12.15
CA GLY A 151 23.54 14.11 -11.11
C GLY A 151 22.70 14.79 -10.03
N LYS A 152 21.38 14.57 -10.00
CA LYS A 152 20.47 15.11 -9.00
C LYS A 152 19.85 13.99 -8.16
N THR A 153 19.76 14.25 -6.86
CA THR A 153 19.05 13.37 -5.93
C THR A 153 17.58 13.73 -5.92
N ARG A 154 16.72 12.73 -6.12
CA ARG A 154 15.26 12.85 -5.97
C ARG A 154 14.77 11.83 -4.94
N VAL A 155 13.72 12.19 -4.22
CA VAL A 155 13.04 11.27 -3.30
C VAL A 155 11.59 11.14 -3.74
N PHE A 156 11.28 10.02 -4.39
CA PHE A 156 9.91 9.71 -4.79
C PHE A 156 9.13 9.10 -3.64
N MET A 157 7.89 9.51 -3.51
CA MET A 157 6.89 8.87 -2.67
C MET A 157 5.71 8.44 -3.54
N PHE A 158 5.31 7.20 -3.42
CA PHE A 158 4.10 6.69 -4.06
C PHE A 158 3.24 6.00 -3.02
N GLY A 159 1.99 6.39 -2.92
CA GLY A 159 1.09 5.92 -1.87
C GLY A 159 -0.26 5.47 -2.39
N ALA A 160 -0.80 4.44 -1.74
CA ALA A 160 -2.14 3.94 -1.93
C ALA A 160 -3.10 4.59 -0.94
N MET A 161 -4.40 4.40 -1.15
CA MET A 161 -5.44 5.08 -0.35
C MET A 161 -6.04 4.20 0.74
N GLY A 162 -5.73 2.90 0.76
CA GLY A 162 -6.39 1.98 1.67
C GLY A 162 -7.90 1.94 1.43
N PHE A 163 -8.69 1.86 2.49
CA PHE A 163 -10.13 2.05 2.38
C PHE A 163 -10.54 3.52 2.17
N GLY A 164 -9.59 4.43 2.18
CA GLY A 164 -9.81 5.83 1.91
C GLY A 164 -10.07 6.17 0.44
N GLY A 165 -9.85 5.27 -0.49
CA GLY A 165 -10.14 5.58 -1.90
C GLY A 165 -9.67 4.54 -2.90
N ARG A 166 -10.07 4.74 -4.15
CA ARG A 166 -9.75 3.91 -5.30
C ARG A 166 -8.73 4.63 -6.17
N GLY A 167 -7.52 4.74 -5.69
CA GLY A 167 -6.49 5.47 -6.39
C GLY A 167 -5.15 5.45 -5.68
N ALA A 168 -4.29 6.34 -6.11
CA ALA A 168 -2.94 6.51 -5.58
C ALA A 168 -2.44 7.92 -5.84
N TYR A 169 -1.31 8.27 -5.26
CA TYR A 169 -0.67 9.57 -5.44
C TYR A 169 0.84 9.40 -5.54
N ALA A 170 1.47 10.29 -6.29
CA ALA A 170 2.92 10.33 -6.46
C ALA A 170 3.47 11.72 -6.13
N LEU A 171 4.51 11.77 -5.35
CA LEU A 171 5.18 12.98 -4.91
C LEU A 171 6.67 12.90 -5.18
N ASP A 172 7.29 14.09 -5.38
CA ASP A 172 8.74 14.28 -5.30
C ASP A 172 9.04 15.17 -4.09
N LEU A 173 9.53 14.57 -3.02
CA LEU A 173 9.75 15.27 -1.76
C LEU A 173 10.87 16.30 -1.82
N THR A 174 11.81 16.14 -2.74
CA THR A 174 12.91 17.12 -2.91
C THR A 174 12.40 18.48 -3.37
N LYS A 175 11.24 18.52 -4.03
CA LYS A 175 10.63 19.78 -4.46
C LYS A 175 9.92 20.54 -3.34
N ALA A 176 9.82 19.97 -2.14
CA ALA A 176 9.26 20.66 -0.97
C ALA A 176 10.12 21.84 -0.51
N ASP A 177 11.39 21.88 -0.88
CA ASP A 177 12.33 22.97 -0.53
C ASP A 177 12.24 24.16 -1.48
N GLY A 178 11.50 24.03 -2.58
CA GLY A 178 11.33 25.10 -3.55
C GLY A 178 10.36 26.20 -3.08
N SER A 179 10.26 27.24 -3.87
CA SER A 179 9.34 28.35 -3.61
C SER A 179 7.87 28.01 -3.89
N ASP A 180 7.62 26.94 -4.63
CA ASP A 180 6.28 26.44 -4.99
C ASP A 180 6.03 25.07 -4.38
N PRO A 181 5.36 24.97 -3.20
CA PRO A 181 5.08 23.70 -2.57
C PRO A 181 4.15 22.78 -3.40
N THR A 182 3.40 23.33 -4.35
CA THR A 182 2.54 22.52 -5.22
C THR A 182 3.33 21.65 -6.20
N ALA A 183 4.58 22.01 -6.46
CA ALA A 183 5.49 21.23 -7.31
C ALA A 183 5.84 19.85 -6.74
N VAL A 184 5.60 19.62 -5.46
CA VAL A 184 5.78 18.30 -4.82
C VAL A 184 4.86 17.24 -5.42
N SER A 185 3.62 17.60 -5.79
CA SER A 185 2.68 16.68 -6.43
C SER A 185 3.11 16.39 -7.87
N LEU A 186 3.38 15.12 -8.16
CA LEU A 186 3.67 14.68 -9.51
C LEU A 186 2.40 14.34 -10.27
N PHE A 187 1.59 13.44 -9.73
CA PHE A 187 0.31 13.04 -10.30
C PHE A 187 -0.54 12.24 -9.30
N ASP A 188 -1.83 12.19 -9.57
CA ASP A 188 -2.78 11.29 -8.92
C ASP A 188 -3.22 10.19 -9.90
N VAL A 189 -3.47 9.00 -9.36
CA VAL A 189 -4.07 7.89 -10.11
C VAL A 189 -5.54 7.79 -9.77
N LYS A 190 -6.39 7.78 -10.79
CA LYS A 190 -7.86 7.71 -10.67
C LYS A 190 -8.41 6.67 -11.63
N ASN A 191 -9.60 6.15 -11.31
CA ASN A 191 -10.35 5.31 -12.23
C ASN A 191 -10.75 6.08 -13.49
N GLY A 192 -10.82 5.36 -14.59
CA GLY A 192 -11.19 5.88 -15.90
C GLY A 192 -10.05 5.89 -16.90
N ASN A 193 -10.27 6.55 -18.01
CA ASN A 193 -9.27 6.71 -19.08
C ASN A 193 -8.37 7.89 -18.72
N ASN A 194 -7.19 7.61 -18.19
CA ASN A 194 -6.22 8.64 -17.82
C ASN A 194 -5.39 9.08 -19.03
N GLY A 195 -5.71 10.28 -19.55
CA GLY A 195 -4.81 11.06 -20.39
C GLY A 195 -4.54 10.50 -21.78
N LYS A 196 -3.33 10.65 -22.25
CA LYS A 196 -2.86 10.58 -23.63
C LYS A 196 -3.14 9.28 -24.42
N ASN A 197 -3.66 8.23 -23.79
CA ASN A 197 -3.97 6.94 -24.43
C ASN A 197 -5.44 6.52 -24.23
N SER A 198 -6.33 7.47 -24.10
CA SER A 198 -7.75 7.27 -23.78
C SER A 198 -8.55 6.42 -24.79
N ASN A 199 -7.99 6.12 -25.95
CA ASN A 199 -8.67 5.36 -27.00
C ASN A 199 -8.46 3.84 -26.91
N ASN A 200 -7.67 3.36 -25.95
CA ASN A 200 -7.42 1.94 -25.77
C ASN A 200 -8.07 1.46 -24.47
N SER A 201 -9.12 0.65 -24.59
CA SER A 201 -9.84 0.06 -23.45
C SER A 201 -8.92 -0.78 -22.53
N ASN A 202 -7.80 -1.30 -23.05
CA ASN A 202 -6.81 -2.06 -22.27
C ASN A 202 -6.01 -1.18 -21.30
N ASN A 203 -6.05 0.15 -21.46
CA ASN A 203 -5.39 1.10 -20.59
C ASN A 203 -6.35 1.81 -19.62
N SER A 204 -7.61 1.38 -19.58
CA SER A 204 -8.56 1.89 -18.59
C SER A 204 -8.18 1.46 -17.19
N VAL A 205 -8.12 2.42 -16.26
CA VAL A 205 -7.81 2.16 -14.86
C VAL A 205 -9.09 1.76 -14.14
N GLN A 206 -9.10 0.54 -13.59
CA GLN A 206 -10.22 -0.02 -12.83
C GLN A 206 -9.69 -0.54 -11.49
N LEU A 207 -9.60 0.37 -10.53
CA LEU A 207 -9.12 0.06 -9.19
C LEU A 207 -10.30 -0.21 -8.25
N GLY A 208 -10.12 -1.17 -7.36
CA GLY A 208 -10.85 -1.25 -6.10
C GLY A 208 -10.21 -0.33 -5.06
N TYR A 209 -10.59 -0.50 -3.81
CA TYR A 209 -9.91 0.18 -2.71
C TYR A 209 -8.46 -0.28 -2.64
N THR A 210 -7.53 0.67 -2.72
CA THR A 210 -6.10 0.36 -2.83
C THR A 210 -5.50 0.09 -1.46
N VAL A 211 -5.94 -1.02 -0.88
CA VAL A 211 -5.42 -1.55 0.37
C VAL A 211 -4.11 -2.27 0.09
N GLY A 212 -3.08 -1.93 0.84
CA GLY A 212 -1.76 -2.51 0.69
C GLY A 212 -0.69 -1.47 0.41
N THR A 213 0.50 -1.95 0.07
CA THR A 213 1.67 -1.11 -0.14
C THR A 213 2.17 -1.25 -1.57
N PRO A 214 2.20 -0.16 -2.37
CA PRO A 214 2.84 -0.15 -3.68
C PRO A 214 4.36 -0.20 -3.56
N GLN A 215 5.04 -0.36 -4.69
CA GLN A 215 6.50 -0.39 -4.75
C GLN A 215 7.02 0.60 -5.79
N ILE A 216 8.27 1.01 -5.64
CA ILE A 216 9.01 1.79 -6.62
C ILE A 216 10.20 0.97 -7.08
N GLY A 217 10.45 0.92 -8.39
CA GLY A 217 11.58 0.22 -8.98
C GLY A 217 11.94 0.79 -10.34
N LYS A 218 13.14 0.45 -10.82
CA LYS A 218 13.59 0.84 -12.14
C LYS A 218 13.27 -0.27 -13.14
N THR A 219 12.56 0.07 -14.19
CA THR A 219 12.21 -0.87 -15.25
C THR A 219 13.33 -1.01 -16.28
N HIS A 220 13.28 -2.07 -17.10
CA HIS A 220 14.32 -2.38 -18.10
C HIS A 220 14.41 -1.35 -19.22
N ASP A 221 13.43 -0.46 -19.36
CA ASP A 221 13.51 0.69 -20.25
C ASP A 221 14.24 1.91 -19.62
N GLY A 222 14.80 1.72 -18.41
CA GLY A 222 15.58 2.73 -17.70
C GLY A 222 14.79 3.76 -16.93
N LYS A 223 13.48 3.59 -16.79
CA LYS A 223 12.60 4.53 -16.08
C LYS A 223 12.34 4.11 -14.64
N TYR A 224 12.30 5.08 -13.71
CA TYR A 224 11.78 4.81 -12.39
C TYR A 224 10.26 4.79 -12.42
N ALA A 225 9.69 3.70 -11.91
CA ALA A 225 8.26 3.43 -12.00
C ALA A 225 7.66 3.05 -10.65
N ALA A 226 6.37 3.33 -10.50
CA ALA A 226 5.56 2.86 -9.39
C ALA A 226 4.72 1.65 -9.83
N PHE A 227 4.67 0.66 -8.96
CA PHE A 227 3.95 -0.60 -9.15
C PHE A 227 2.77 -0.64 -8.18
N LEU A 228 1.57 -0.54 -8.71
CA LEU A 228 0.32 -0.47 -7.95
C LEU A 228 -0.56 -1.68 -8.25
N ALA A 229 -0.89 -2.43 -7.22
CA ALA A 229 -1.90 -3.47 -7.33
C ALA A 229 -3.30 -2.89 -7.40
N SER A 230 -4.20 -3.54 -8.11
CA SER A 230 -5.56 -3.06 -8.34
C SER A 230 -6.43 -2.94 -7.09
N GLY A 231 -6.03 -3.53 -5.96
CA GLY A 231 -6.80 -3.45 -4.72
C GLY A 231 -8.08 -4.28 -4.77
N TYR A 232 -9.03 -3.98 -3.90
CA TYR A 232 -10.20 -4.83 -3.64
C TYR A 232 -11.52 -4.09 -3.88
N ALA A 233 -12.47 -4.74 -4.54
CA ALA A 233 -13.87 -4.37 -4.45
C ALA A 233 -14.41 -4.71 -3.05
N THR A 234 -15.36 -3.94 -2.52
CA THR A 234 -15.62 -3.90 -1.08
C THR A 234 -16.17 -5.16 -0.44
N LYS A 235 -17.03 -5.92 -1.01
CA LYS A 235 -17.63 -7.09 -0.35
C LYS A 235 -17.61 -8.35 -1.18
N ASP A 236 -17.74 -8.23 -2.47
CA ASP A 236 -17.86 -9.35 -3.38
C ASP A 236 -16.57 -9.58 -4.14
N ILE A 237 -15.91 -10.70 -3.87
CA ILE A 237 -14.68 -11.08 -4.57
C ILE A 237 -14.92 -11.41 -6.05
N ASN A 238 -16.15 -11.62 -6.45
CA ASN A 238 -16.53 -11.85 -7.85
C ASN A 238 -17.01 -10.58 -8.55
N SER A 239 -16.96 -9.43 -7.87
CA SER A 239 -17.36 -8.15 -8.45
C SER A 239 -16.54 -7.81 -9.70
N THR A 240 -17.23 -7.28 -10.71
CA THR A 240 -16.60 -6.77 -11.93
C THR A 240 -16.28 -5.27 -11.84
N GLU A 241 -16.51 -4.63 -10.71
CA GLU A 241 -16.23 -3.21 -10.51
C GLU A 241 -14.74 -2.87 -10.63
N ASN A 242 -13.86 -3.82 -10.32
CA ASN A 242 -12.43 -3.70 -10.56
C ASN A 242 -11.86 -4.99 -11.14
N GLN A 243 -10.75 -4.87 -11.82
CA GLN A 243 -10.02 -5.99 -12.40
C GLN A 243 -8.86 -6.38 -11.48
N THR A 244 -8.46 -7.65 -11.52
CA THR A 244 -7.19 -8.09 -10.91
C THR A 244 -6.07 -7.73 -11.87
N ALA A 245 -5.26 -6.74 -11.52
CA ALA A 245 -4.23 -6.22 -12.40
C ALA A 245 -3.11 -5.54 -11.62
N LEU A 246 -1.94 -5.51 -12.26
CA LEU A 246 -0.80 -4.71 -11.83
C LEU A 246 -0.64 -3.52 -12.76
N TYR A 247 -0.61 -2.32 -12.20
CA TYR A 247 -0.42 -1.06 -12.93
C TYR A 247 0.98 -0.54 -12.71
N VAL A 248 1.66 -0.16 -13.78
CA VAL A 248 3.01 0.39 -13.73
C VAL A 248 3.02 1.80 -14.28
N TYR A 249 3.36 2.78 -13.44
CA TYR A 249 3.34 4.21 -13.77
C TYR A 249 4.74 4.79 -13.83
N ASP A 250 5.00 5.61 -14.85
CA ASP A 250 6.25 6.35 -14.97
C ASP A 250 6.27 7.53 -14.00
N LEU A 251 7.17 7.50 -13.03
CA LEU A 251 7.32 8.58 -12.05
C LEU A 251 7.99 9.83 -12.63
N GLU A 252 8.66 9.70 -13.76
CA GLU A 252 9.46 10.77 -14.38
C GLU A 252 8.73 11.48 -15.52
N SER A 253 7.57 10.98 -15.96
CA SER A 253 6.82 11.50 -17.12
C SER A 253 5.35 11.79 -16.79
N SER A 254 5.10 12.51 -15.71
CA SER A 254 3.76 13.00 -15.35
C SER A 254 2.70 11.88 -15.17
N GLY A 255 3.13 10.70 -14.75
CA GLY A 255 2.20 9.61 -14.46
C GLY A 255 1.69 8.86 -15.67
N THR A 256 2.47 8.79 -16.75
CA THR A 256 2.15 7.94 -17.89
C THR A 256 2.03 6.49 -17.44
N LEU A 257 0.92 5.84 -17.76
CA LEU A 257 0.73 4.42 -17.55
C LEU A 257 1.62 3.65 -18.53
N ILE A 258 2.71 3.07 -18.03
CA ILE A 258 3.63 2.27 -18.85
C ILE A 258 2.94 1.00 -19.30
N LYS A 259 2.29 0.30 -18.37
CA LYS A 259 1.58 -0.94 -18.67
C LYS A 259 0.56 -1.24 -17.57
N LYS A 260 -0.59 -1.76 -18.00
CA LYS A 260 -1.56 -2.47 -17.19
C LYS A 260 -1.44 -3.96 -17.52
N ILE A 261 -1.07 -4.77 -16.54
CA ILE A 261 -0.99 -6.22 -16.72
C ILE A 261 -2.19 -6.83 -16.03
N GLU A 262 -3.20 -7.18 -16.81
CA GLU A 262 -4.42 -7.81 -16.32
C GLU A 262 -4.20 -9.31 -16.14
N VAL A 263 -4.69 -9.83 -15.02
CA VAL A 263 -4.66 -11.27 -14.74
C VAL A 263 -5.95 -11.90 -15.25
N PRO A 264 -5.88 -12.79 -16.25
CA PRO A 264 -7.05 -13.50 -16.70
C PRO A 264 -7.64 -14.37 -15.57
N ASN A 265 -8.94 -14.27 -15.36
CA ASN A 265 -9.66 -15.02 -14.32
C ASN A 265 -9.19 -14.75 -12.87
N GLY A 266 -8.57 -13.60 -12.62
CA GLY A 266 -8.24 -13.17 -11.27
C GLY A 266 -9.50 -12.91 -10.43
N LYS A 267 -9.40 -13.13 -9.12
CA LYS A 267 -10.54 -13.01 -8.21
C LYS A 267 -10.27 -12.06 -7.06
N GLY A 268 -11.17 -11.12 -6.88
CA GLY A 268 -11.21 -10.25 -5.71
C GLY A 268 -10.19 -9.11 -5.70
N GLY A 269 -9.42 -8.94 -6.75
CA GLY A 269 -8.42 -7.91 -6.90
C GLY A 269 -7.04 -8.27 -6.34
N LEU A 270 -6.02 -7.59 -6.85
CA LEU A 270 -4.63 -7.87 -6.55
C LEU A 270 -4.19 -7.21 -5.24
N SER A 271 -3.44 -7.95 -4.44
CA SER A 271 -2.80 -7.52 -3.20
C SER A 271 -1.40 -6.94 -3.46
N SER A 272 -0.76 -6.48 -2.40
CA SER A 272 0.56 -5.82 -2.46
C SER A 272 1.59 -6.65 -3.23
N PRO A 273 2.34 -6.04 -4.16
CA PRO A 273 3.39 -6.72 -4.89
C PRO A 273 4.72 -6.71 -4.12
N THR A 274 5.57 -7.69 -4.43
CA THR A 274 6.98 -7.72 -4.06
C THR A 274 7.81 -7.78 -5.33
N LEU A 275 8.78 -6.87 -5.45
CA LEU A 275 9.65 -6.78 -6.61
C LEU A 275 10.93 -7.58 -6.41
N VAL A 276 11.42 -8.18 -7.50
CA VAL A 276 12.67 -8.96 -7.51
C VAL A 276 13.59 -8.46 -8.62
N ASP A 277 14.80 -8.12 -8.25
CA ASP A 277 15.93 -7.86 -9.13
C ASP A 277 16.86 -9.10 -9.04
N LYS A 278 16.69 -10.04 -9.97
CA LYS A 278 17.30 -11.37 -9.85
C LYS A 278 18.81 -11.40 -10.09
N ASP A 279 19.33 -10.47 -10.86
CA ASP A 279 20.74 -10.38 -11.23
C ASP A 279 21.46 -9.19 -10.61
N LEU A 280 20.79 -8.46 -9.72
CA LEU A 280 21.33 -7.31 -8.98
C LEU A 280 21.87 -6.19 -9.89
N ASP A 281 21.24 -6.01 -11.05
CA ASP A 281 21.57 -4.93 -12.00
C ASP A 281 20.85 -3.60 -11.71
N GLY A 282 20.05 -3.55 -10.66
CA GLY A 282 19.25 -2.39 -10.27
C GLY A 282 17.90 -2.28 -10.97
N MET A 283 17.58 -3.20 -11.87
CA MET A 283 16.32 -3.19 -12.61
C MET A 283 15.40 -4.34 -12.16
N VAL A 284 14.10 -4.08 -12.18
CA VAL A 284 13.09 -5.05 -11.73
C VAL A 284 12.87 -6.09 -12.81
N ASP A 285 13.03 -7.37 -12.46
CA ASP A 285 12.81 -8.49 -13.36
C ASP A 285 11.47 -9.16 -13.16
N ILE A 286 11.01 -9.25 -11.91
CA ILE A 286 9.82 -10.00 -11.54
C ILE A 286 9.05 -9.22 -10.45
N ALA A 287 7.72 -9.30 -10.52
CA ALA A 287 6.87 -8.98 -9.39
C ALA A 287 6.03 -10.20 -8.99
N TYR A 288 5.86 -10.42 -7.70
CA TYR A 288 4.96 -11.42 -7.16
C TYR A 288 3.85 -10.73 -6.38
N ALA A 289 2.63 -11.16 -6.61
CA ALA A 289 1.46 -10.67 -5.87
C ALA A 289 0.34 -11.71 -5.87
N GLY A 290 -0.39 -11.77 -4.76
CA GLY A 290 -1.55 -12.65 -4.62
C GLY A 290 -2.87 -11.93 -4.80
N ASP A 291 -3.97 -12.69 -4.93
CA ASP A 291 -5.32 -12.13 -4.95
C ASP A 291 -6.18 -12.61 -3.78
N ARG A 292 -7.32 -11.98 -3.59
CA ARG A 292 -8.26 -12.37 -2.52
C ARG A 292 -8.92 -13.73 -2.76
N GLY A 293 -8.90 -14.20 -3.99
CA GLY A 293 -9.42 -15.55 -4.34
C GLY A 293 -8.48 -16.68 -4.00
N GLY A 294 -7.21 -16.41 -3.69
CA GLY A 294 -6.23 -17.38 -3.24
C GLY A 294 -5.16 -17.79 -4.23
N ASN A 295 -5.02 -17.08 -5.33
CA ASN A 295 -3.97 -17.33 -6.32
C ASN A 295 -2.75 -16.45 -6.07
N MET A 296 -1.56 -16.97 -6.36
CA MET A 296 -0.31 -16.21 -6.37
C MET A 296 0.21 -16.13 -7.81
N TYR A 297 0.55 -14.92 -8.22
CA TYR A 297 0.98 -14.61 -9.59
C TYR A 297 2.43 -14.18 -9.65
N ARG A 298 3.05 -14.51 -10.78
CA ARG A 298 4.36 -14.01 -11.18
C ARG A 298 4.20 -13.15 -12.41
N PHE A 299 4.63 -11.89 -12.32
CA PHE A 299 4.70 -10.94 -13.42
C PHE A 299 6.12 -10.89 -13.97
N ASP A 300 6.31 -11.23 -15.23
CA ASP A 300 7.62 -11.11 -15.91
C ASP A 300 7.77 -9.70 -16.45
N LEU A 301 8.71 -8.96 -15.90
CA LEU A 301 8.97 -7.56 -16.21
C LEU A 301 10.38 -7.37 -16.81
N SER A 302 11.02 -8.45 -17.26
CA SER A 302 12.42 -8.44 -17.71
C SER A 302 12.60 -7.88 -19.13
N GLY A 303 11.53 -7.80 -19.93
CA GLY A 303 11.59 -7.25 -21.28
C GLY A 303 11.76 -5.73 -21.28
N GLN A 304 12.57 -5.20 -22.22
CA GLN A 304 12.69 -3.74 -22.43
C GLN A 304 11.40 -3.12 -22.98
N ASP A 305 10.67 -3.87 -23.78
CA ASP A 305 9.36 -3.47 -24.28
C ASP A 305 8.27 -3.89 -23.29
N PRO A 306 7.57 -2.95 -22.64
CA PRO A 306 6.51 -3.29 -21.70
C PRO A 306 5.38 -4.15 -22.30
N ASN A 307 5.17 -4.11 -23.63
CA ASN A 307 4.19 -4.95 -24.31
C ASN A 307 4.53 -6.44 -24.26
N GLN A 308 5.77 -6.78 -23.96
CA GLN A 308 6.24 -8.16 -23.77
C GLN A 308 6.11 -8.65 -22.34
N TRP A 309 5.75 -7.78 -21.40
CA TRP A 309 5.53 -8.18 -20.00
C TRP A 309 4.30 -9.08 -19.91
N SER A 310 4.41 -10.08 -19.06
CA SER A 310 3.41 -11.14 -18.97
C SER A 310 3.16 -11.54 -17.51
N VAL A 311 2.11 -12.31 -17.30
CA VAL A 311 1.77 -12.85 -15.99
C VAL A 311 1.43 -14.34 -16.10
N ARG A 312 1.83 -15.11 -15.09
CA ARG A 312 1.38 -16.49 -14.92
C ARG A 312 1.04 -16.79 -13.46
N THR A 313 0.16 -17.75 -13.25
CA THR A 313 -0.20 -18.25 -11.94
C THR A 313 0.85 -19.27 -11.49
N ILE A 314 1.47 -19.07 -10.32
CA ILE A 314 2.41 -20.03 -9.74
C ILE A 314 1.79 -20.88 -8.64
N PHE A 315 0.70 -20.42 -8.05
CA PHE A 315 -0.05 -21.16 -7.02
C PHE A 315 -1.55 -20.86 -7.16
N SER A 316 -2.36 -21.90 -7.05
CA SER A 316 -3.82 -21.80 -7.08
C SER A 316 -4.40 -22.38 -5.78
N GLY A 317 -5.03 -21.53 -5.01
CA GLY A 317 -5.72 -21.89 -3.77
C GLY A 317 -7.13 -21.29 -3.71
N ASN A 318 -7.71 -21.27 -2.52
CA ASN A 318 -9.08 -20.79 -2.31
C ASN A 318 -9.26 -19.94 -1.05
N LYS A 319 -8.16 -19.57 -0.40
CA LYS A 319 -8.17 -18.68 0.78
C LYS A 319 -7.50 -17.35 0.44
N PRO A 320 -7.99 -16.22 1.00
CA PRO A 320 -7.52 -14.91 0.58
C PRO A 320 -6.04 -14.70 0.90
N ILE A 321 -5.35 -14.06 -0.04
CA ILE A 321 -3.97 -13.59 0.12
C ILE A 321 -4.04 -12.07 0.17
N THR A 322 -3.83 -11.49 1.34
CA THR A 322 -4.02 -10.05 1.58
C THR A 322 -2.75 -9.32 1.96
N SER A 323 -1.61 -10.01 1.97
CA SER A 323 -0.30 -9.41 2.22
C SER A 323 0.67 -9.70 1.10
N ALA A 324 1.73 -8.90 1.00
CA ALA A 324 2.80 -9.14 0.04
C ALA A 324 3.57 -10.42 0.38
N PRO A 325 4.02 -11.20 -0.60
CA PRO A 325 4.90 -12.33 -0.35
C PRO A 325 6.31 -11.86 -0.02
N ALA A 326 7.03 -12.67 0.77
CA ALA A 326 8.47 -12.56 0.93
C ALA A 326 9.18 -13.55 0.02
N ILE A 327 10.40 -13.23 -0.37
CA ILE A 327 11.17 -14.03 -1.32
C ILE A 327 12.46 -14.47 -0.63
N SER A 328 12.72 -15.77 -0.68
CA SER A 328 13.98 -16.36 -0.24
C SER A 328 14.72 -16.96 -1.44
N GLN A 329 15.93 -16.48 -1.70
CA GLN A 329 16.76 -16.99 -2.76
C GLN A 329 17.53 -18.22 -2.27
N LEU A 330 17.25 -19.37 -2.83
CA LEU A 330 18.04 -20.58 -2.68
C LEU A 330 19.02 -20.72 -3.86
N LYS A 331 19.85 -21.76 -3.83
CA LYS A 331 20.91 -21.93 -4.83
C LYS A 331 20.38 -22.00 -6.27
N ASP A 332 19.28 -22.69 -6.50
CA ASP A 332 18.73 -23.01 -7.81
C ASP A 332 17.30 -22.52 -8.04
N LYS A 333 16.71 -21.91 -7.05
CA LYS A 333 15.30 -21.45 -7.10
C LYS A 333 15.02 -20.36 -6.09
N ARG A 334 13.89 -19.69 -6.28
CA ARG A 334 13.30 -18.79 -5.28
C ARG A 334 12.18 -19.51 -4.55
N VAL A 335 12.02 -19.17 -3.28
CA VAL A 335 10.86 -19.57 -2.50
C VAL A 335 9.99 -18.35 -2.31
N VAL A 336 8.76 -18.41 -2.79
CA VAL A 336 7.75 -17.36 -2.63
C VAL A 336 6.93 -17.70 -1.40
N ILE A 337 7.07 -16.92 -0.34
CA ILE A 337 6.54 -17.21 1.00
C ILE A 337 5.39 -16.26 1.30
N PHE A 338 4.22 -16.81 1.57
CA PHE A 338 3.04 -16.05 1.89
C PHE A 338 2.09 -16.85 2.79
N GLY A 339 1.30 -16.14 3.56
CA GLY A 339 0.23 -16.75 4.32
C GLY A 339 -1.13 -16.34 3.78
N THR A 340 -2.17 -17.03 4.21
CA THR A 340 -3.55 -16.73 3.86
C THR A 340 -4.31 -16.17 5.06
N GLY A 341 -5.40 -15.49 4.78
CA GLY A 341 -6.26 -14.87 5.77
C GLY A 341 -6.58 -13.43 5.43
N SER A 342 -7.58 -12.89 6.09
CA SER A 342 -8.04 -11.52 5.92
C SER A 342 -8.56 -10.99 7.26
N ASP A 343 -8.38 -9.69 7.47
CA ASP A 343 -8.94 -8.93 8.60
C ASP A 343 -9.50 -7.57 8.14
N LEU A 344 -10.00 -7.53 6.91
CA LEU A 344 -10.45 -6.30 6.26
C LEU A 344 -11.90 -5.93 6.59
N SER A 345 -12.67 -6.84 7.20
CA SER A 345 -14.06 -6.64 7.61
C SER A 345 -14.33 -7.29 8.96
N GLU A 346 -15.48 -6.96 9.58
CA GLU A 346 -15.92 -7.63 10.81
C GLU A 346 -16.13 -9.12 10.59
N GLU A 347 -16.65 -9.51 9.44
CA GLU A 347 -16.83 -10.92 9.08
C GLU A 347 -15.49 -11.66 9.02
N ASP A 348 -14.47 -11.02 8.45
CA ASP A 348 -13.11 -11.57 8.41
C ASP A 348 -12.56 -11.78 9.82
N VAL A 349 -12.71 -10.79 10.69
CA VAL A 349 -12.20 -10.83 12.07
C VAL A 349 -12.85 -11.97 12.86
N LEU A 350 -14.13 -12.22 12.64
CA LEU A 350 -14.89 -13.30 13.31
C LEU A 350 -14.67 -14.68 12.68
N SER A 351 -14.02 -14.77 11.53
CA SER A 351 -13.78 -16.03 10.83
C SER A 351 -12.91 -16.99 11.65
N THR A 352 -13.31 -18.26 11.64
CA THR A 352 -12.55 -19.38 12.20
C THR A 352 -12.01 -20.31 11.12
N ASP A 353 -11.94 -19.85 9.88
CA ASP A 353 -11.42 -20.63 8.76
C ASP A 353 -9.98 -21.08 9.00
N GLU A 354 -9.63 -22.21 8.42
CA GLU A 354 -8.26 -22.71 8.42
C GLU A 354 -7.44 -22.00 7.36
N GLN A 355 -6.37 -21.38 7.78
CA GLN A 355 -5.40 -20.71 6.92
C GLN A 355 -4.08 -21.47 6.90
N HIS A 356 -3.23 -21.14 5.95
CA HIS A 356 -1.95 -21.79 5.74
C HIS A 356 -0.84 -20.79 5.46
N ILE A 357 0.38 -21.22 5.69
CA ILE A 357 1.60 -20.55 5.20
C ILE A 357 2.18 -21.44 4.10
N TYR A 358 2.45 -20.85 2.95
CA TYR A 358 3.02 -21.54 1.79
C TYR A 358 4.41 -21.01 1.47
N GLY A 359 5.28 -21.90 1.03
CA GLY A 359 6.51 -21.57 0.36
C GLY A 359 6.52 -22.25 -1.00
N ILE A 360 6.30 -21.49 -2.06
CA ILE A 360 6.17 -22.02 -3.42
C ILE A 360 7.49 -21.84 -4.15
N PHE A 361 8.03 -22.92 -4.69
CA PHE A 361 9.27 -22.87 -5.45
C PHE A 361 9.01 -22.30 -6.84
N ASP A 362 9.81 -21.33 -7.21
CA ASP A 362 9.78 -20.70 -8.53
C ASP A 362 11.19 -20.60 -9.11
N ASN A 363 11.29 -20.85 -10.40
CA ASN A 363 12.49 -20.63 -11.18
C ASN A 363 12.09 -20.10 -12.57
N ASP A 364 13.09 -19.66 -13.34
CA ASP A 364 12.82 -18.99 -14.61
C ASP A 364 12.40 -19.95 -15.73
N THR A 365 12.54 -21.25 -15.53
CA THR A 365 12.21 -22.28 -16.52
C THR A 365 10.94 -23.06 -16.18
N ASN A 366 10.46 -22.96 -14.94
CA ASN A 366 9.27 -23.69 -14.51
C ASN A 366 8.01 -22.96 -15.01
N THR A 367 7.14 -23.69 -15.69
CA THR A 367 5.84 -23.20 -16.17
C THR A 367 4.66 -23.80 -15.40
N GLY A 368 4.92 -24.63 -14.39
CA GLY A 368 3.88 -25.30 -13.62
C GLY A 368 3.22 -24.39 -12.59
N THR A 369 2.00 -24.75 -12.20
CA THR A 369 1.24 -24.11 -11.14
C THR A 369 1.11 -25.08 -9.96
N ALA A 370 1.56 -24.66 -8.77
CA ALA A 370 1.32 -25.41 -7.56
C ALA A 370 -0.14 -25.26 -7.12
N GLN A 371 -0.67 -26.29 -6.50
CA GLN A 371 -2.05 -26.29 -6.04
C GLN A 371 -2.13 -26.62 -4.56
N ASP A 372 -3.14 -26.05 -3.91
CA ASP A 372 -3.53 -26.44 -2.58
C ASP A 372 -4.06 -27.88 -2.56
N GLY A 373 -3.84 -28.56 -1.45
CA GLY A 373 -4.39 -29.88 -1.22
C GLY A 373 -3.34 -31.01 -1.14
N GLN A 374 -3.78 -32.10 -0.57
CA GLN A 374 -2.94 -33.28 -0.34
C GLN A 374 -2.54 -33.94 -1.67
N GLY A 375 -1.30 -34.35 -1.77
CA GLY A 375 -0.78 -35.03 -2.97
C GLY A 375 -0.38 -34.09 -4.11
N ASN A 376 -0.39 -32.77 -3.92
CA ASN A 376 -0.10 -31.78 -4.97
C ASN A 376 1.34 -31.29 -4.96
N GLY A 377 2.28 -32.04 -4.41
CA GLY A 377 3.71 -31.75 -4.46
C GLY A 377 4.20 -30.77 -3.41
N LEU A 378 3.41 -30.44 -2.42
CA LEU A 378 3.79 -29.61 -1.28
C LEU A 378 4.15 -30.49 -0.08
N LEU A 379 5.30 -30.22 0.54
CA LEU A 379 5.69 -30.87 1.78
C LEU A 379 4.90 -30.26 2.94
N GLU A 380 4.08 -31.05 3.60
CA GLU A 380 3.29 -30.60 4.74
C GLU A 380 4.12 -30.64 6.02
N GLN A 381 4.26 -29.50 6.67
CA GLN A 381 4.80 -29.39 8.04
C GLN A 381 3.65 -29.23 9.01
N VAL A 382 3.85 -29.72 10.22
CA VAL A 382 2.84 -29.70 11.28
C VAL A 382 3.24 -28.68 12.34
N LEU A 383 2.30 -27.83 12.68
CA LEU A 383 2.42 -26.88 13.78
C LEU A 383 1.80 -27.48 15.04
N LYS A 384 2.58 -27.64 16.10
CA LYS A 384 2.13 -28.17 17.38
C LYS A 384 2.25 -27.10 18.45
N LYS A 385 1.27 -27.04 19.33
CA LYS A 385 1.27 -26.15 20.49
C LYS A 385 1.48 -26.97 21.74
N ASP A 386 2.51 -26.58 22.54
CA ASP A 386 2.73 -27.11 23.88
C ASP A 386 2.73 -25.93 24.86
N GLY A 387 1.68 -25.83 25.66
CA GLY A 387 1.41 -24.66 26.48
C GLY A 387 1.23 -23.41 25.59
N ASN A 388 2.09 -22.42 25.77
CA ASN A 388 2.11 -21.19 24.98
C ASN A 388 3.17 -21.19 23.87
N THR A 389 3.86 -22.30 23.68
CA THR A 389 4.95 -22.39 22.70
C THR A 389 4.49 -23.16 21.45
N LEU A 390 4.80 -22.61 20.27
CA LEU A 390 4.53 -23.21 18.99
C LEU A 390 5.79 -23.93 18.47
N PHE A 391 5.60 -25.16 18.03
CA PHE A 391 6.67 -26.00 17.46
C PHE A 391 6.33 -26.44 16.08
N LEU A 392 7.30 -26.34 15.16
CA LEU A 392 7.20 -26.90 13.81
C LEU A 392 7.83 -28.29 13.75
N SER A 393 7.22 -29.17 12.97
CA SER A 393 7.83 -30.41 12.53
C SER A 393 9.06 -30.13 11.65
N ASP A 394 9.84 -31.16 11.42
CA ASP A 394 11.07 -31.07 10.61
C ASP A 394 11.11 -32.19 9.57
N TYR A 395 10.01 -32.34 8.83
CA TYR A 395 9.96 -33.29 7.72
C TYR A 395 10.85 -32.81 6.57
N LYS A 396 11.51 -33.75 5.92
CA LYS A 396 12.44 -33.46 4.81
C LYS A 396 11.80 -33.85 3.48
N ARG A 397 12.15 -33.10 2.44
CA ARG A 397 11.75 -33.40 1.08
C ARG A 397 12.36 -34.74 0.62
N SER A 398 11.57 -35.49 -0.14
CA SER A 398 11.99 -36.72 -0.82
C SER A 398 11.43 -36.73 -2.24
N ASN A 399 11.86 -37.67 -3.07
CA ASN A 399 11.34 -37.80 -4.43
C ASN A 399 9.80 -37.91 -4.42
N GLY A 400 9.15 -37.01 -5.16
CA GLY A 400 7.70 -36.93 -5.25
C GLY A 400 7.00 -36.23 -4.07
N SER A 401 7.76 -35.75 -3.09
CA SER A 401 7.20 -35.01 -1.96
C SER A 401 7.93 -33.67 -1.81
N GLY A 402 7.19 -32.57 -1.93
CA GLY A 402 7.75 -31.24 -1.76
C GLY A 402 8.52 -30.70 -2.98
N ASP A 403 8.27 -31.22 -4.17
CA ASP A 403 8.92 -30.75 -5.40
C ASP A 403 8.49 -29.34 -5.80
N LYS A 404 7.30 -28.94 -5.40
CA LYS A 404 6.72 -27.62 -5.70
C LYS A 404 6.79 -26.65 -4.54
N GLY A 405 7.21 -27.09 -3.38
CA GLY A 405 7.30 -26.26 -2.18
C GLY A 405 6.84 -26.95 -0.93
N TRP A 406 6.37 -26.14 0.01
CA TRP A 406 5.93 -26.61 1.33
C TRP A 406 4.70 -25.84 1.83
N VAL A 407 4.03 -26.40 2.81
CA VAL A 407 2.87 -25.78 3.43
C VAL A 407 2.86 -26.06 4.95
N VAL A 408 2.45 -25.05 5.72
CA VAL A 408 2.22 -25.14 7.16
C VAL A 408 0.75 -24.84 7.41
N LYS A 409 0.02 -25.76 8.02
CA LYS A 409 -1.37 -25.58 8.42
C LYS A 409 -1.42 -24.82 9.75
N LEU A 410 -2.21 -23.76 9.81
CA LEU A 410 -2.47 -22.99 11.03
C LEU A 410 -3.68 -23.54 11.77
N GLU A 411 -3.82 -23.18 13.04
CA GLU A 411 -5.04 -23.47 13.80
C GLU A 411 -6.22 -22.63 13.29
N ALA A 412 -7.44 -23.13 13.47
CA ALA A 412 -8.65 -22.39 13.12
C ALA A 412 -8.65 -20.98 13.71
N GLY A 413 -8.89 -20.00 12.86
CA GLY A 413 -8.88 -18.57 13.25
C GLY A 413 -7.53 -17.87 13.19
N GLN A 414 -6.43 -18.61 13.16
CA GLN A 414 -5.11 -17.99 12.89
C GLN A 414 -5.00 -17.58 11.42
N ARG A 415 -4.34 -16.48 11.16
CA ARG A 415 -4.21 -15.90 9.82
C ARG A 415 -2.94 -15.09 9.66
N VAL A 416 -2.58 -14.83 8.40
CA VAL A 416 -1.44 -14.00 8.02
C VAL A 416 -1.96 -12.82 7.23
N THR A 417 -1.77 -11.63 7.75
CA THR A 417 -2.20 -10.36 7.12
C THR A 417 -1.05 -9.36 6.96
N VAL A 418 0.16 -9.78 7.33
CA VAL A 418 1.37 -8.94 7.27
C VAL A 418 2.43 -9.68 6.46
N LYS A 419 3.16 -8.94 5.63
CA LYS A 419 4.27 -9.48 4.84
C LYS A 419 5.29 -10.21 5.73
N PRO A 420 5.66 -11.45 5.42
CA PRO A 420 6.75 -12.14 6.11
C PRO A 420 8.08 -11.43 5.93
N THR A 421 8.98 -11.63 6.86
CA THR A 421 10.36 -11.14 6.79
C THR A 421 11.31 -12.31 6.60
N VAL A 422 12.22 -12.20 5.66
CA VAL A 422 13.24 -13.23 5.41
C VAL A 422 14.61 -12.68 5.74
N VAL A 423 15.32 -13.39 6.61
CA VAL A 423 16.72 -13.11 6.94
C VAL A 423 17.50 -14.38 6.73
N LEU A 424 18.48 -14.38 5.81
CA LEU A 424 19.21 -15.56 5.38
C LEU A 424 18.23 -16.62 4.84
N ARG A 425 18.13 -17.77 5.48
CA ARG A 425 17.21 -18.85 5.10
C ARG A 425 16.07 -19.05 6.09
N THR A 426 15.79 -18.02 6.87
CA THR A 426 14.72 -18.04 7.86
C THR A 426 13.64 -17.05 7.48
N ALA A 427 12.41 -17.52 7.42
CA ALA A 427 11.23 -16.68 7.30
C ALA A 427 10.60 -16.47 8.67
N PHE A 428 10.30 -15.22 8.99
CA PHE A 428 9.54 -14.85 10.19
C PHE A 428 8.15 -14.45 9.75
N VAL A 429 7.15 -15.21 10.18
CA VAL A 429 5.75 -15.00 9.79
C VAL A 429 4.96 -14.64 11.03
N THR A 430 4.31 -13.48 11.00
CA THR A 430 3.41 -13.06 12.07
C THR A 430 2.05 -13.71 11.86
N ILE A 431 1.59 -14.44 12.88
CA ILE A 431 0.26 -15.09 12.90
C ILE A 431 -0.61 -14.35 13.90
N ARG A 432 -1.85 -14.10 13.52
CA ARG A 432 -2.82 -13.42 14.39
C ARG A 432 -4.12 -14.21 14.47
N LYS A 433 -4.65 -14.32 15.69
CA LYS A 433 -5.98 -14.88 15.96
C LYS A 433 -6.77 -13.88 16.80
N TYR A 434 -7.95 -13.51 16.32
CA TYR A 434 -8.81 -12.58 17.04
C TYR A 434 -9.59 -13.29 18.14
N LYS A 435 -9.79 -12.59 19.26
CA LYS A 435 -10.53 -13.02 20.44
C LYS A 435 -11.61 -12.02 20.80
N ASP A 436 -12.56 -12.44 21.63
CA ASP A 436 -13.58 -11.55 22.22
C ASP A 436 -14.33 -10.74 21.17
N ASN A 437 -14.77 -11.39 20.10
CA ASN A 437 -15.48 -10.75 18.97
C ASN A 437 -14.70 -9.60 18.32
N GLY A 438 -13.38 -9.70 18.30
CA GLY A 438 -12.50 -8.71 17.69
C GLY A 438 -11.97 -7.65 18.64
N CYS A 439 -12.33 -7.68 19.92
CA CYS A 439 -11.83 -6.75 20.93
C CYS A 439 -10.38 -7.02 21.35
N GLY A 440 -9.85 -8.20 21.06
CA GLY A 440 -8.48 -8.58 21.36
C GLY A 440 -7.91 -9.51 20.29
N ALA A 441 -6.59 -9.71 20.35
CA ALA A 441 -5.90 -10.63 19.44
C ALA A 441 -4.73 -11.30 20.14
N GLU A 442 -4.49 -12.56 19.79
CA GLU A 442 -3.24 -13.26 20.05
C GLU A 442 -2.35 -13.12 18.83
N THR A 443 -1.12 -12.71 19.04
CA THR A 443 -0.12 -12.58 17.98
C THR A 443 1.11 -13.41 18.34
N ALA A 444 1.57 -14.19 17.38
CA ALA A 444 2.80 -14.99 17.50
C ALA A 444 3.66 -14.78 16.25
N ILE A 445 4.96 -14.92 16.43
CA ILE A 445 5.93 -14.91 15.33
C ILE A 445 6.49 -16.31 15.19
N LEU A 446 6.36 -16.88 14.00
CA LEU A 446 6.84 -18.21 13.67
C LEU A 446 8.09 -18.12 12.82
N GLY A 447 9.17 -18.75 13.28
CA GLY A 447 10.41 -18.89 12.50
C GLY A 447 10.39 -20.19 11.67
N ILE A 448 10.59 -20.05 10.36
CA ILE A 448 10.41 -21.15 9.40
C ILE A 448 11.68 -21.28 8.54
N ASN A 449 12.14 -22.50 8.34
CA ASN A 449 13.19 -22.78 7.35
C ASN A 449 12.59 -22.61 5.94
N THR A 450 13.15 -21.70 5.13
CA THR A 450 12.59 -21.38 3.83
C THR A 450 12.73 -22.51 2.81
N ALA A 451 13.64 -23.45 3.01
CA ALA A 451 13.88 -24.56 2.09
C ALA A 451 12.84 -25.68 2.19
N ASP A 452 12.28 -25.93 3.38
CA ASP A 452 11.36 -27.05 3.62
C ASP A 452 10.14 -26.70 4.46
N GLY A 453 10.02 -25.46 4.93
CA GLY A 453 8.92 -25.00 5.78
C GLY A 453 8.97 -25.50 7.22
N GLY A 454 10.02 -26.20 7.57
CA GLY A 454 10.13 -26.85 8.85
C GLY A 454 10.87 -26.04 9.91
N LYS A 455 11.21 -26.75 10.97
CA LYS A 455 11.92 -26.21 12.11
C LYS A 455 13.27 -25.61 11.70
N LEU A 456 13.64 -24.54 12.39
CA LEU A 456 14.98 -23.95 12.23
C LEU A 456 16.05 -24.95 12.69
N THR A 457 17.08 -25.10 11.88
CA THR A 457 18.28 -25.85 12.25
C THR A 457 19.27 -24.90 12.93
N LYS A 458 19.87 -25.37 14.02
CA LYS A 458 20.91 -24.61 14.71
C LYS A 458 22.18 -24.46 13.87
#